data_ad57f33bf5b0d70ca20d24b85a5b86ad
#
_entry.id   ad57f33bf5b0d70ca20d24b85a5b86ad
#
_cell.length_a   1.000
_cell.length_b   1.000
_cell.length_c   1.000
_cell.angle_alpha   90.00
_cell.angle_beta   90.00
_cell.angle_gamma   90.00
#
_symmetry.space_group_name_H-M   'P 1'
#
loop_
_entity.id
_entity.type
_entity.pdbx_description
1 polymer ?
#
loop_
_entity_poly.entity_id
_entity_poly.type
_entity_poly.pdbx_seq_one_letter_code
_entity_poly.pdbx_strand_id
1 'polypeptide(L)'
;MSLSINSVDDLLVIFEKLSNGENVKVTEVGTIQHTIKLQGGRFENYNIGYIDAEIARVIDSYQDSFYRVADILKKDFGIDGIDKNKLIRFYLGEGSLEIKTDELLTNLLGVIKDMESRDKLILFIAIALIIGGCWSFGNFLIHNENIEKIKSQNENAKIIAEIAKNKELQNACNAPKTTLVKILKDDEKASFSLGNDVITNQNKEDYNFKEIEDTTQTEDTEGDFKI
;
A
#
# COMPACT_ATOMS: atom_id res chain seq x y z
N MET A 1 -7.83 18.58 -16.19
CA MET A 1 -8.87 18.73 -15.15
C MET A 1 -8.17 18.97 -13.80
N SER A 2 -8.72 19.86 -12.94
CA SER A 2 -8.17 20.13 -11.60
C SER A 2 -9.03 19.43 -10.55
N LEU A 3 -8.39 18.70 -9.62
CA LEU A 3 -9.05 17.94 -8.56
C LEU A 3 -8.37 18.22 -7.22
N SER A 4 -9.14 18.12 -6.14
CA SER A 4 -8.64 18.07 -4.76
C SER A 4 -8.74 16.65 -4.22
N ILE A 5 -7.91 16.33 -3.25
CA ILE A 5 -7.88 15.04 -2.56
C ILE A 5 -8.23 15.30 -1.10
N ASN A 6 -9.41 14.90 -0.66
CA ASN A 6 -9.90 15.10 0.70
C ASN A 6 -10.33 13.78 1.37
N SER A 7 -10.41 12.70 0.58
CA SER A 7 -10.84 11.38 1.03
C SER A 7 -10.08 10.25 0.31
N VAL A 8 -10.22 9.05 0.81
CA VAL A 8 -9.72 7.84 0.13
C VAL A 8 -10.45 7.61 -1.20
N ASP A 9 -11.74 7.95 -1.26
CA ASP A 9 -12.52 7.82 -2.50
C ASP A 9 -12.00 8.75 -3.61
N ASP A 10 -11.54 9.96 -3.25
CA ASP A 10 -10.91 10.87 -4.22
C ASP A 10 -9.64 10.27 -4.82
N LEU A 11 -8.88 9.50 -4.03
CA LEU A 11 -7.69 8.78 -4.53
C LEU A 11 -8.08 7.78 -5.62
N LEU A 12 -9.18 7.03 -5.43
CA LEU A 12 -9.67 6.06 -6.40
C LEU A 12 -10.11 6.74 -7.70
N VAL A 13 -10.86 7.84 -7.60
CA VAL A 13 -11.31 8.62 -8.77
C VAL A 13 -10.13 9.16 -9.57
N ILE A 14 -9.11 9.70 -8.89
CA ILE A 14 -7.92 10.23 -9.56
C ILE A 14 -7.12 9.08 -10.20
N PHE A 15 -6.97 7.97 -9.49
CA PHE A 15 -6.29 6.79 -10.02
C PHE A 15 -6.96 6.28 -11.31
N GLU A 16 -8.30 6.15 -11.32
CA GLU A 16 -9.06 5.75 -12.49
C GLU A 16 -8.77 6.67 -13.67
N LYS A 17 -8.84 7.99 -13.46
CA LYS A 17 -8.55 8.99 -14.50
C LYS A 17 -7.13 8.90 -15.06
N LEU A 18 -6.14 8.81 -14.15
CA LEU A 18 -4.74 8.65 -14.55
C LEU A 18 -4.53 7.35 -15.33
N SER A 19 -5.16 6.26 -14.91
CA SER A 19 -5.09 4.96 -15.59
C SER A 19 -5.67 5.01 -17.01
N ASN A 20 -6.71 5.83 -17.21
CA ASN A 20 -7.31 6.10 -18.51
C ASN A 20 -6.50 7.08 -19.39
N GLY A 21 -5.35 7.56 -18.90
CA GLY A 21 -4.49 8.49 -19.64
C GLY A 21 -4.92 9.96 -19.55
N GLU A 22 -5.85 10.29 -18.65
CA GLU A 22 -6.26 11.67 -18.43
C GLU A 22 -5.15 12.45 -17.71
N ASN A 23 -4.91 13.69 -18.12
CA ASN A 23 -4.02 14.58 -17.39
C ASN A 23 -4.78 15.21 -16.21
N VAL A 24 -4.39 14.81 -15.00
CA VAL A 24 -5.01 15.27 -13.74
C VAL A 24 -4.05 16.22 -13.03
N LYS A 25 -4.51 17.46 -12.78
CA LYS A 25 -3.83 18.43 -11.93
C LYS A 25 -4.40 18.34 -10.51
N VAL A 26 -3.57 17.95 -9.55
CA VAL A 26 -3.95 18.00 -8.12
C VAL A 26 -3.66 19.39 -7.61
N THR A 27 -4.69 20.09 -7.16
CA THR A 27 -4.59 21.47 -6.66
C THR A 27 -4.49 21.56 -5.16
N GLU A 28 -5.11 20.62 -4.45
CA GLU A 28 -5.18 20.61 -3.01
C GLU A 28 -5.13 19.17 -2.50
N VAL A 29 -4.45 18.99 -1.37
CA VAL A 29 -4.44 17.72 -0.62
C VAL A 29 -4.86 18.07 0.81
N GLY A 30 -6.02 17.58 1.20
CA GLY A 30 -6.52 17.66 2.57
C GLY A 30 -5.91 16.59 3.47
N THR A 31 -6.37 16.57 4.71
CA THR A 31 -6.00 15.52 5.66
C THR A 31 -6.81 14.26 5.38
N ILE A 32 -6.14 13.17 5.01
CA ILE A 32 -6.79 11.90 4.73
C ILE A 32 -6.41 10.90 5.81
N GLN A 33 -7.41 10.42 6.53
CA GLN A 33 -7.21 9.46 7.59
C GLN A 33 -7.22 8.03 7.04
N HIS A 34 -6.14 7.29 7.30
CA HIS A 34 -6.10 5.85 7.16
C HIS A 34 -6.51 5.20 8.49
N THR A 35 -7.46 4.29 8.44
CA THR A 35 -7.98 3.60 9.63
C THR A 35 -7.89 2.10 9.44
N ILE A 36 -7.36 1.42 10.46
CA ILE A 36 -7.42 -0.03 10.62
C ILE A 36 -8.31 -0.29 11.81
N LYS A 37 -9.38 -1.05 11.61
CA LYS A 37 -10.33 -1.39 12.66
C LYS A 37 -10.22 -2.86 13.01
N LEU A 38 -9.87 -3.15 14.26
CA LEU A 38 -9.78 -4.49 14.82
C LEU A 38 -11.00 -4.75 15.72
N GLN A 39 -11.67 -5.87 15.52
CA GLN A 39 -12.92 -6.21 16.20
C GLN A 39 -12.94 -7.68 16.58
N GLY A 40 -13.80 -8.02 17.57
CA GLY A 40 -13.92 -9.36 18.11
C GLY A 40 -12.84 -9.69 19.14
N GLY A 41 -13.07 -10.77 19.89
CA GLY A 41 -12.11 -11.29 20.86
C GLY A 41 -11.56 -10.24 21.82
N ARG A 42 -10.23 -10.18 21.90
CA ARG A 42 -9.53 -9.23 22.79
C ARG A 42 -9.66 -7.77 22.37
N PHE A 43 -10.12 -7.49 21.15
CA PHE A 43 -10.31 -6.12 20.67
C PHE A 43 -11.67 -5.52 21.07
N GLU A 44 -12.58 -6.32 21.62
CA GLU A 44 -13.78 -5.80 22.27
C GLU A 44 -13.37 -5.18 23.60
N ASN A 45 -13.70 -3.89 23.78
CA ASN A 45 -13.31 -3.13 24.97
C ASN A 45 -11.78 -3.05 25.20
N TYR A 46 -11.00 -2.97 24.12
CA TYR A 46 -9.54 -2.79 24.21
C TYR A 46 -9.19 -1.54 25.01
N ASN A 47 -8.29 -1.69 25.99
CA ASN A 47 -7.84 -0.57 26.80
C ASN A 47 -6.78 0.23 26.05
N ILE A 48 -7.15 1.43 25.58
CA ILE A 48 -6.25 2.32 24.84
C ILE A 48 -5.19 3.01 25.72
N GLY A 49 -5.24 2.83 27.04
CA GLY A 49 -4.22 3.35 27.96
C GLY A 49 -2.86 2.64 27.86
N TYR A 50 -2.78 1.55 27.10
CA TYR A 50 -1.52 0.87 26.78
C TYR A 50 -1.58 0.26 25.37
N ILE A 51 -0.41 -0.06 24.83
CA ILE A 51 -0.25 -0.79 23.56
C ILE A 51 0.45 -2.10 23.88
N ASP A 52 -0.15 -3.24 23.50
CA ASP A 52 0.53 -4.52 23.59
C ASP A 52 1.59 -4.69 22.47
N ALA A 53 2.47 -5.68 22.66
CA ALA A 53 3.59 -5.89 21.74
C ALA A 53 3.16 -6.30 20.33
N GLU A 54 1.98 -6.90 20.15
CA GLU A 54 1.47 -7.31 18.85
C GLU A 54 0.95 -6.10 18.08
N ILE A 55 0.21 -5.22 18.74
CA ILE A 55 -0.26 -3.95 18.14
C ILE A 55 0.92 -3.02 17.86
N ALA A 56 1.92 -2.96 18.75
CA ALA A 56 3.14 -2.19 18.51
C ALA A 56 3.86 -2.65 17.23
N ARG A 57 3.95 -3.97 16.98
CA ARG A 57 4.55 -4.51 15.74
C ARG A 57 3.75 -4.14 14.49
N VAL A 58 2.41 -4.10 14.55
CA VAL A 58 1.61 -3.65 13.41
C VAL A 58 1.92 -2.19 13.09
N ILE A 59 1.97 -1.32 14.10
CA ILE A 59 2.30 0.10 13.95
C ILE A 59 3.71 0.26 13.36
N ASP A 60 4.68 -0.43 13.92
CA ASP A 60 6.08 -0.42 13.47
C ASP A 60 6.21 -0.88 12.00
N SER A 61 5.48 -1.93 11.62
CA SER A 61 5.47 -2.42 10.24
C SER A 61 4.92 -1.41 9.22
N TYR A 62 4.01 -0.52 9.61
CA TYR A 62 3.58 0.60 8.76
C TYR A 62 4.67 1.66 8.60
N GLN A 63 5.41 1.95 9.66
CA GLN A 63 6.54 2.89 9.60
C GLN A 63 7.64 2.35 8.67
N ASP A 64 8.00 1.08 8.82
CA ASP A 64 8.98 0.40 7.98
C ASP A 64 8.53 0.33 6.51
N SER A 65 7.26 0.02 6.28
CA SER A 65 6.66 0.02 4.95
C SER A 65 6.79 1.40 4.29
N PHE A 66 6.48 2.47 5.02
CA PHE A 66 6.63 3.83 4.52
C PHE A 66 8.06 4.14 4.09
N TYR A 67 9.05 3.80 4.92
CA TYR A 67 10.47 4.02 4.60
C TYR A 67 10.90 3.24 3.37
N ARG A 68 10.57 1.96 3.31
CA ARG A 68 10.93 1.09 2.17
C ARG A 68 10.26 1.55 0.88
N VAL A 69 8.98 1.90 0.92
CA VAL A 69 8.25 2.42 -0.25
C VAL A 69 8.88 3.71 -0.74
N ALA A 70 9.19 4.66 0.16
CA ALA A 70 9.85 5.91 -0.23
C ALA A 70 11.21 5.67 -0.90
N ASP A 71 12.00 4.70 -0.39
CA ASP A 71 13.29 4.32 -1.00
C ASP A 71 13.12 3.70 -2.38
N ILE A 72 12.18 2.80 -2.54
CA ILE A 72 11.91 2.13 -3.83
C ILE A 72 11.39 3.15 -4.86
N LEU A 73 10.46 4.03 -4.46
CA LEU A 73 9.94 5.08 -5.33
C LEU A 73 11.07 5.99 -5.84
N LYS A 74 12.01 6.33 -4.97
CA LYS A 74 13.18 7.12 -5.35
C LYS A 74 14.14 6.33 -6.25
N LYS A 75 14.53 5.11 -5.85
CA LYS A 75 15.54 4.29 -6.52
C LYS A 75 15.07 3.80 -7.89
N ASP A 76 13.87 3.23 -7.97
CA ASP A 76 13.40 2.50 -9.13
C ASP A 76 12.57 3.38 -10.09
N PHE A 77 11.92 4.41 -9.55
CA PHE A 77 10.99 5.25 -10.33
C PHE A 77 11.43 6.72 -10.43
N GLY A 78 12.47 7.13 -9.70
CA GLY A 78 12.97 8.51 -9.72
C GLY A 78 12.09 9.51 -8.97
N ILE A 79 11.14 9.04 -8.14
CA ILE A 79 10.24 9.89 -7.36
C ILE A 79 10.96 10.32 -6.08
N ASP A 80 11.33 11.58 -5.99
CA ASP A 80 12.03 12.16 -4.85
C ASP A 80 11.11 13.11 -4.07
N GLY A 81 11.60 13.62 -2.93
CA GLY A 81 10.93 14.61 -2.09
C GLY A 81 10.06 14.02 -0.97
N ILE A 82 9.88 12.70 -0.91
CA ILE A 82 9.22 12.07 0.24
C ILE A 82 10.18 12.11 1.44
N ASP A 83 9.77 12.84 2.49
CA ASP A 83 10.60 13.00 3.68
C ASP A 83 10.53 11.76 4.59
N LYS A 84 11.52 10.90 4.47
CA LYS A 84 11.66 9.67 5.27
C LYS A 84 11.92 9.91 6.76
N ASN A 85 12.36 11.11 7.15
CA ASN A 85 12.63 11.40 8.57
C ASN A 85 11.34 11.68 9.36
N LYS A 86 10.21 11.78 8.69
CA LYS A 86 8.93 11.95 9.36
C LYS A 86 8.48 10.64 10.00
N LEU A 87 8.26 10.70 11.31
CA LEU A 87 7.60 9.63 12.04
C LEU A 87 6.10 9.69 11.77
N ILE A 88 5.51 8.53 11.51
CA ILE A 88 4.05 8.40 11.37
C ILE A 88 3.46 8.16 12.74
N ARG A 89 2.63 9.09 13.20
CA ARG A 89 1.92 8.96 14.46
C ARG A 89 0.61 8.21 14.27
N PHE A 90 0.30 7.35 15.22
CA PHE A 90 -0.93 6.58 15.24
C PHE A 90 -1.74 6.93 16.48
N TYR A 91 -3.04 7.06 16.27
CA TYR A 91 -4.01 7.33 17.34
C TYR A 91 -4.85 6.08 17.56
N LEU A 92 -5.07 5.72 18.81
CA LEU A 92 -5.95 4.61 19.16
C LEU A 92 -7.33 5.15 19.55
N GLY A 93 -8.39 4.53 19.03
CA GLY A 93 -9.78 4.85 19.33
C GLY A 93 -10.44 3.78 20.20
N GLU A 94 -11.42 4.19 21.00
CA GLU A 94 -12.17 3.34 21.93
C GLU A 94 -13.24 2.49 21.23
N GLY A 95 -13.65 1.42 21.90
CA GLY A 95 -14.73 0.52 21.49
C GLY A 95 -14.17 -0.76 20.89
N SER A 96 -14.12 -0.87 19.57
CA SER A 96 -13.20 -1.76 18.86
C SER A 96 -11.87 -1.03 18.72
N LEU A 97 -10.74 -1.74 18.73
CA LEU A 97 -9.46 -1.08 18.55
C LEU A 97 -9.37 -0.47 17.14
N GLU A 98 -9.36 0.85 17.07
CA GLU A 98 -9.13 1.59 15.83
C GLU A 98 -7.72 2.20 15.87
N ILE A 99 -6.89 1.83 14.89
CA ILE A 99 -5.55 2.39 14.67
C ILE A 99 -5.68 3.39 13.52
N LYS A 100 -5.47 4.66 13.80
CA LYS A 100 -5.69 5.75 12.84
C LYS A 100 -4.42 6.55 12.62
N THR A 101 -4.17 6.91 11.36
CA THR A 101 -3.13 7.87 11.00
C THR A 101 -3.57 8.72 9.82
N ASP A 102 -3.25 10.00 9.85
CA ASP A 102 -3.39 10.94 8.75
C ASP A 102 -2.04 11.29 8.12
N GLU A 103 -0.95 11.01 8.82
CA GLU A 103 0.40 11.38 8.39
C GLU A 103 0.93 10.49 7.27
N LEU A 104 0.57 9.21 7.23
CA LEU A 104 1.02 8.28 6.19
C LEU A 104 0.70 8.81 4.80
N LEU A 105 -0.57 9.11 4.55
CA LEU A 105 -1.05 9.59 3.25
C LEU A 105 -0.64 11.03 3.00
N THR A 106 -0.69 11.89 4.01
CA THR A 106 -0.27 13.29 3.90
C THR A 106 1.20 13.41 3.52
N ASN A 107 2.08 12.57 4.08
CA ASN A 107 3.50 12.58 3.75
C ASN A 107 3.78 12.06 2.33
N LEU A 108 3.11 10.99 1.90
CA LEU A 108 3.24 10.45 0.55
C LEU A 108 2.67 11.43 -0.50
N LEU A 109 1.54 12.06 -0.21
CA LEU A 109 0.88 12.98 -1.14
C LEU A 109 1.49 14.39 -1.14
N GLY A 110 2.36 14.70 -0.18
CA GLY A 110 2.96 16.03 -0.05
C GLY A 110 3.73 16.50 -1.29
N VAL A 111 4.25 15.57 -2.06
CA VAL A 111 5.05 15.84 -3.27
C VAL A 111 4.23 15.86 -4.58
N ILE A 112 2.94 15.52 -4.52
CA ILE A 112 2.13 15.23 -5.72
C ILE A 112 1.85 16.43 -6.63
N LYS A 113 1.84 17.65 -6.08
CA LYS A 113 1.41 18.85 -6.82
C LYS A 113 2.29 19.13 -8.03
N ASP A 114 3.59 18.91 -7.88
CA ASP A 114 4.61 19.24 -8.87
C ASP A 114 5.01 18.06 -9.76
N MET A 115 4.40 16.89 -9.55
CA MET A 115 4.69 15.68 -10.32
C MET A 115 4.06 15.69 -11.71
N GLU A 116 4.69 14.99 -12.64
CA GLU A 116 4.09 14.61 -13.92
C GLU A 116 3.02 13.52 -13.77
N SER A 117 2.20 13.34 -14.80
CA SER A 117 1.09 12.34 -14.73
C SER A 117 1.58 10.93 -14.50
N ARG A 118 2.73 10.55 -15.08
CA ARG A 118 3.39 9.25 -14.86
C ARG A 118 3.70 9.03 -13.38
N ASP A 119 4.39 9.97 -12.78
CA ASP A 119 4.86 9.85 -11.39
C ASP A 119 3.69 9.90 -10.39
N LYS A 120 2.66 10.69 -10.70
CA LYS A 120 1.39 10.66 -9.96
C LYS A 120 0.77 9.27 -9.97
N LEU A 121 0.69 8.64 -11.14
CA LEU A 121 0.12 7.29 -11.28
C LEU A 121 0.90 6.28 -10.43
N ILE A 122 2.23 6.30 -10.49
CA ILE A 122 3.10 5.42 -9.70
C ILE A 122 2.86 5.63 -8.20
N LEU A 123 2.85 6.89 -7.75
CA LEU A 123 2.60 7.24 -6.35
C LEU A 123 1.22 6.76 -5.87
N PHE A 124 0.17 6.95 -6.69
CA PHE A 124 -1.18 6.49 -6.34
C PHE A 124 -1.27 4.97 -6.24
N ILE A 125 -0.58 4.24 -7.12
CA ILE A 125 -0.52 2.77 -7.03
C ILE A 125 0.17 2.36 -5.73
N ALA A 126 1.31 2.96 -5.39
CA ALA A 126 2.01 2.67 -4.14
C ALA A 126 1.12 2.94 -2.91
N ILE A 127 0.41 4.07 -2.90
CA ILE A 127 -0.55 4.40 -1.83
C ILE A 127 -1.67 3.36 -1.76
N ALA A 128 -2.29 3.00 -2.88
CA ALA A 128 -3.35 2.00 -2.92
C ALA A 128 -2.88 0.64 -2.40
N LEU A 129 -1.64 0.26 -2.71
CA LEU A 129 -1.02 -0.96 -2.20
C LEU A 129 -0.79 -0.91 -0.68
N ILE A 130 -0.33 0.23 -0.13
CA ILE A 130 -0.11 0.37 1.32
C ILE A 130 -1.41 0.28 2.09
N ILE A 131 -2.46 1.01 1.67
CA ILE A 131 -3.71 1.14 2.41
C ILE A 131 -4.74 0.05 2.09
N GLY A 132 -4.75 -0.47 0.86
CA GLY A 132 -5.69 -1.48 0.38
C GLY A 132 -5.12 -2.89 0.25
N GLY A 133 -3.80 -3.03 0.04
CA GLY A 133 -3.09 -4.29 -0.20
C GLY A 133 -3.16 -4.81 -1.63
N CYS A 134 -2.27 -5.77 -1.91
CA CYS A 134 -2.17 -6.36 -3.25
C CYS A 134 -3.45 -7.06 -3.69
N TRP A 135 -4.27 -7.56 -2.77
CA TRP A 135 -5.51 -8.23 -3.11
C TRP A 135 -6.55 -7.24 -3.64
N SER A 136 -6.79 -6.12 -2.95
CA SER A 136 -7.68 -5.05 -3.43
C SER A 136 -7.17 -4.45 -4.74
N PHE A 137 -5.85 -4.32 -4.89
CA PHE A 137 -5.24 -3.85 -6.12
C PHE A 137 -5.30 -4.93 -7.23
N GLY A 138 -5.07 -6.20 -6.89
CA GLY A 138 -5.22 -7.33 -7.80
C GLY A 138 -6.65 -7.45 -8.32
N ASN A 139 -7.65 -7.36 -7.44
CA ASN A 139 -9.07 -7.33 -7.83
C ASN A 139 -9.41 -6.08 -8.64
N PHE A 140 -8.88 -4.91 -8.28
CA PHE A 140 -9.02 -3.70 -9.07
C PHE A 140 -8.41 -3.88 -10.48
N LEU A 141 -7.24 -4.51 -10.57
CA LEU A 141 -6.62 -4.83 -11.86
C LEU A 141 -7.41 -5.90 -12.65
N ILE A 142 -7.98 -6.90 -11.98
CA ILE A 142 -8.76 -7.99 -12.61
C ILE A 142 -10.16 -7.53 -12.99
N HIS A 143 -10.83 -6.73 -12.15
CA HIS A 143 -12.17 -6.20 -12.44
C HIS A 143 -12.18 -5.11 -13.50
N ASN A 144 -11.05 -4.47 -13.76
CA ASN A 144 -10.92 -3.63 -14.94
C ASN A 144 -10.63 -4.52 -16.15
N GLU A 145 -11.67 -5.18 -16.70
CA GLU A 145 -11.62 -5.86 -18.01
C GLU A 145 -11.06 -4.95 -19.13
N ASN A 146 -11.02 -3.63 -18.87
CA ASN A 146 -10.33 -2.65 -19.69
C ASN A 146 -8.80 -2.77 -19.65
N ILE A 147 -8.18 -3.49 -18.69
CA ILE A 147 -6.71 -3.64 -18.68
C ILE A 147 -6.22 -4.42 -19.90
N GLU A 148 -6.98 -5.38 -20.43
CA GLU A 148 -6.61 -6.00 -21.68
C GLU A 148 -6.70 -5.04 -22.88
N LYS A 149 -7.65 -4.12 -22.86
CA LYS A 149 -7.71 -3.02 -23.83
C LYS A 149 -6.66 -1.94 -23.57
N ILE A 150 -6.32 -1.67 -22.31
CA ILE A 150 -5.25 -0.78 -21.90
C ILE A 150 -3.89 -1.37 -22.27
N LYS A 151 -3.69 -2.68 -22.16
CA LYS A 151 -2.42 -3.38 -22.47
C LYS A 151 -1.91 -3.18 -23.90
N SER A 152 -2.75 -2.81 -24.82
CA SER A 152 -2.35 -2.73 -26.23
C SER A 152 -1.93 -1.33 -26.73
N GLN A 153 -2.26 -0.24 -26.04
CA GLN A 153 -2.11 1.11 -26.63
C GLN A 153 -1.70 2.26 -25.71
N ASN A 154 -1.50 2.06 -24.38
CA ASN A 154 -1.25 3.18 -23.47
C ASN A 154 0.04 3.00 -22.66
N GLU A 155 0.87 4.07 -22.56
CA GLU A 155 2.07 4.09 -21.71
C GLU A 155 1.77 3.78 -20.24
N ASN A 156 0.60 4.18 -19.76
CA ASN A 156 0.16 3.93 -18.39
C ASN A 156 -0.01 2.44 -18.08
N ALA A 157 -0.40 1.63 -19.05
CA ALA A 157 -0.48 0.17 -18.89
C ALA A 157 0.90 -0.47 -18.67
N LYS A 158 1.93 0.07 -19.31
CA LYS A 158 3.31 -0.38 -19.11
C LYS A 158 3.77 -0.06 -17.69
N ILE A 159 3.46 1.14 -17.19
CA ILE A 159 3.75 1.58 -15.82
C ILE A 159 3.07 0.66 -14.81
N ILE A 160 1.77 0.40 -14.98
CA ILE A 160 1.02 -0.50 -14.09
C ILE A 160 1.64 -1.90 -14.09
N ALA A 161 2.01 -2.41 -15.28
CA ALA A 161 2.65 -3.71 -15.40
C ALA A 161 4.07 -3.76 -14.80
N GLU A 162 4.83 -2.66 -14.88
CA GLU A 162 6.15 -2.51 -14.27
C GLU A 162 6.04 -2.54 -12.74
N ILE A 163 5.13 -1.76 -12.18
CA ILE A 163 4.87 -1.74 -10.73
C ILE A 163 4.36 -3.11 -10.25
N ALA A 164 3.45 -3.74 -11.00
CA ALA A 164 2.95 -5.07 -10.68
C ALA A 164 4.02 -6.17 -10.71
N LYS A 165 5.17 -5.92 -11.36
CA LYS A 165 6.33 -6.82 -11.36
C LYS A 165 7.38 -6.45 -10.32
N ASN A 166 7.30 -5.26 -9.72
CA ASN A 166 8.27 -4.83 -8.71
C ASN A 166 7.98 -5.54 -7.36
N LYS A 167 8.67 -6.65 -7.15
CA LYS A 167 8.52 -7.48 -5.97
C LYS A 167 8.90 -6.76 -4.67
N GLU A 168 9.95 -5.93 -4.71
CA GLU A 168 10.37 -5.15 -3.54
C GLU A 168 9.26 -4.19 -3.08
N LEU A 169 8.61 -3.50 -4.03
CA LEU A 169 7.50 -2.59 -3.73
C LEU A 169 6.30 -3.36 -3.17
N GLN A 170 5.93 -4.49 -3.79
CA GLN A 170 4.84 -5.33 -3.30
C GLN A 170 5.10 -5.83 -1.88
N ASN A 171 6.30 -6.34 -1.60
CA ASN A 171 6.68 -6.82 -0.28
C ASN A 171 6.67 -5.68 0.75
N ALA A 172 7.19 -4.51 0.39
CA ALA A 172 7.15 -3.34 1.27
C ALA A 172 5.71 -2.93 1.61
N CYS A 173 4.83 -2.86 0.62
CA CYS A 173 3.43 -2.47 0.82
C CYS A 173 2.61 -3.50 1.59
N ASN A 174 2.94 -4.80 1.47
CA ASN A 174 2.19 -5.87 2.13
C ASN A 174 2.66 -6.18 3.55
N ALA A 175 3.86 -5.76 3.93
CA ALA A 175 4.42 -6.06 5.24
C ALA A 175 3.47 -5.74 6.43
N PRO A 176 2.78 -4.59 6.47
CA PRO A 176 1.84 -4.29 7.55
C PRO A 176 0.66 -5.28 7.63
N LYS A 177 0.13 -5.71 6.48
CA LYS A 177 -1.00 -6.66 6.43
C LYS A 177 -0.57 -8.06 6.82
N THR A 178 0.60 -8.49 6.34
CA THR A 178 1.19 -9.77 6.76
C THR A 178 1.41 -9.80 8.27
N THR A 179 1.88 -8.69 8.86
CA THR A 179 2.03 -8.56 10.31
C THR A 179 0.67 -8.63 11.02
N LEU A 180 -0.33 -7.94 10.48
CA LEU A 180 -1.68 -7.92 11.03
C LEU A 180 -2.33 -9.31 11.00
N VAL A 181 -2.23 -10.03 9.88
CA VAL A 181 -2.76 -11.39 9.71
C VAL A 181 -2.19 -12.36 10.76
N LYS A 182 -0.90 -12.21 11.09
CA LYS A 182 -0.23 -13.07 12.09
C LYS A 182 -0.76 -12.90 13.52
N ILE A 183 -1.34 -11.75 13.84
CA ILE A 183 -1.84 -11.47 15.19
C ILE A 183 -3.32 -11.80 15.37
N LEU A 184 -4.11 -11.98 14.30
CA LEU A 184 -5.54 -12.27 14.38
C LEU A 184 -5.80 -13.69 14.88
N LYS A 185 -6.70 -13.82 15.88
CA LYS A 185 -7.20 -15.07 16.44
C LYS A 185 -8.55 -15.44 15.83
N ASP A 186 -9.11 -16.60 16.20
CA ASP A 186 -10.26 -17.22 15.55
C ASP A 186 -11.53 -16.35 15.49
N ASP A 187 -11.76 -15.53 16.51
CA ASP A 187 -12.92 -14.66 16.66
C ASP A 187 -12.61 -13.18 16.35
N GLU A 188 -11.42 -12.90 15.82
CA GLU A 188 -10.93 -11.55 15.54
C GLU A 188 -10.98 -11.25 14.05
N LYS A 189 -11.21 -9.99 13.71
CA LYS A 189 -11.21 -9.49 12.32
C LYS A 189 -10.61 -8.10 12.21
N ALA A 190 -10.06 -7.81 11.04
CA ALA A 190 -9.53 -6.51 10.68
C ALA A 190 -10.21 -5.96 9.43
N SER A 191 -10.47 -4.66 9.40
CA SER A 191 -10.95 -3.94 8.22
C SER A 191 -10.16 -2.65 8.04
N PHE A 192 -10.15 -2.12 6.81
CA PHE A 192 -9.34 -0.97 6.42
C PHE A 192 -10.23 0.13 5.85
N SER A 193 -9.73 1.37 5.86
CA SER A 193 -10.42 2.54 5.30
C SER A 193 -10.58 2.49 3.77
N LEU A 194 -9.80 1.65 3.09
CA LEU A 194 -9.93 1.44 1.64
C LEU A 194 -10.45 0.03 1.38
N GLY A 195 -11.56 -0.07 0.64
CA GLY A 195 -12.18 -1.34 0.27
C GLY A 195 -13.13 -1.88 1.33
N ASN A 196 -13.90 -2.89 0.95
CA ASN A 196 -14.84 -3.59 1.84
C ASN A 196 -14.23 -4.90 2.39
N ASP A 197 -12.91 -5.04 2.27
CA ASP A 197 -12.23 -6.26 2.64
C ASP A 197 -12.16 -6.38 4.16
N VAL A 198 -12.56 -7.55 4.63
CA VAL A 198 -12.46 -7.94 6.04
C VAL A 198 -11.58 -9.17 6.13
N ILE A 199 -10.44 -9.02 6.82
CA ILE A 199 -9.54 -10.13 7.13
C ILE A 199 -10.05 -10.82 8.39
N THR A 200 -10.23 -12.12 8.32
CA THR A 200 -10.62 -13.00 9.43
C THR A 200 -9.64 -14.16 9.51
N ASN A 201 -9.70 -14.93 10.61
CA ASN A 201 -8.89 -16.15 10.70
C ASN A 201 -9.23 -17.19 9.61
N GLN A 202 -10.44 -17.16 9.04
CA GLN A 202 -10.88 -18.09 8.00
C GLN A 202 -10.29 -17.79 6.62
N ASN A 203 -10.08 -16.50 6.32
CA ASN A 203 -9.55 -16.05 5.03
C ASN A 203 -8.13 -15.46 5.11
N LYS A 204 -7.48 -15.51 6.28
CA LYS A 204 -6.16 -14.90 6.49
C LYS A 204 -5.06 -15.48 5.59
N GLU A 205 -5.21 -16.73 5.16
CA GLU A 205 -4.22 -17.35 4.25
C GLU A 205 -4.21 -16.67 2.88
N ASP A 206 -5.34 -16.10 2.44
CA ASP A 206 -5.44 -15.34 1.20
C ASP A 206 -4.64 -14.02 1.28
N TYR A 207 -4.38 -13.55 2.50
CA TYR A 207 -3.62 -12.32 2.79
C TYR A 207 -2.22 -12.59 3.35
N ASN A 208 -1.83 -13.86 3.51
CA ASN A 208 -0.50 -14.24 3.95
C ASN A 208 0.46 -14.21 2.75
N PHE A 209 0.88 -13.01 2.39
CA PHE A 209 1.86 -12.79 1.33
C PHE A 209 3.20 -13.37 1.79
N LYS A 210 3.56 -14.56 1.28
CA LYS A 210 4.92 -15.07 1.43
C LYS A 210 5.87 -14.08 0.79
N GLU A 211 6.96 -13.74 1.47
CA GLU A 211 8.05 -13.01 0.83
C GLU A 211 8.37 -13.72 -0.48
N ILE A 212 8.29 -12.98 -1.58
CA ILE A 212 8.65 -13.51 -2.88
C ILE A 212 10.17 -13.59 -2.86
N GLU A 213 10.71 -14.78 -2.56
CA GLU A 213 12.13 -15.03 -2.58
C GLU A 213 12.69 -14.65 -3.96
N ASP A 214 13.75 -13.87 -3.96
CA ASP A 214 14.51 -13.55 -5.17
C ASP A 214 15.25 -14.82 -5.59
N THR A 215 14.62 -15.65 -6.41
CA THR A 215 15.29 -16.77 -7.09
C THR A 215 16.12 -16.24 -8.26
N THR A 216 17.04 -15.33 -8.04
CA THR A 216 18.21 -15.19 -8.88
C THR A 216 19.15 -16.33 -8.51
N GLN A 217 18.89 -17.51 -9.10
CA GLN A 217 19.93 -18.49 -9.23
C GLN A 217 21.06 -17.84 -10.04
N THR A 218 22.16 -17.54 -9.38
CA THR A 218 23.45 -17.43 -10.02
C THR A 218 23.70 -18.79 -10.66
N GLU A 219 23.54 -18.91 -11.97
CA GLU A 219 24.16 -19.98 -12.73
C GLU A 219 25.67 -19.78 -12.56
N ASP A 220 26.25 -20.50 -11.61
CA ASP A 220 27.70 -20.72 -11.56
C ASP A 220 28.05 -21.49 -12.84
N THR A 221 28.50 -20.76 -13.84
CA THR A 221 29.20 -21.34 -14.99
C THR A 221 30.55 -21.81 -14.46
N GLU A 222 30.63 -23.08 -14.02
CA GLU A 222 31.91 -23.79 -13.90
C GLU A 222 32.59 -23.80 -15.27
N GLY A 223 33.51 -22.88 -15.44
CA GLY A 223 34.43 -22.89 -16.56
C GLY A 223 35.46 -24.01 -16.38
N ASP A 224 35.29 -25.11 -17.09
CA ASP A 224 36.31 -26.14 -17.25
C ASP A 224 37.57 -25.53 -17.90
N PHE A 225 38.56 -25.17 -17.11
CA PHE A 225 39.93 -24.98 -17.59
C PHE A 225 40.60 -26.36 -17.71
N LYS A 226 40.66 -26.90 -18.94
CA LYS A 226 41.60 -27.97 -19.28
C LYS A 226 42.95 -27.34 -19.59
N ILE A 227 43.98 -27.76 -18.83
CA ILE A 227 45.39 -27.59 -19.10
C ILE A 227 45.83 -28.61 -20.16
#